data_4558e0dbe2546a638f6c5d0b31129030
#
_entry.id   4558e0dbe2546a638f6c5d0b31129030
#
_cell.length_a   1.000
_cell.length_b   1.000
_cell.length_c   1.000
_cell.angle_alpha   90.00
_cell.angle_beta   90.00
_cell.angle_gamma   90.00
#
_symmetry.space_group_name_H-M   'P 1'
#
loop_
_entity.id
_entity.type
_entity.pdbx_description
1 polymer ?
#
loop_
_entity_poly.entity_id
_entity_poly.type
_entity_poly.pdbx_seq_one_letter_code
_entity_poly.pdbx_strand_id
1 'polypeptide(L)'
;MTAIGPVDILCRDAAGAHVAVEIKRRGEIDGVEQLTRYLDLMNRDPHLLTGGPVRGVFAAQEIKPQARTLAADRGIRCVTLDYDALRGLDDVTGRLF
;
A
#
# COMPACT_ATOMS: atom_id res chain seq x y z
N MET A 1 6.17 12.95 8.35
CA MET A 1 5.21 12.86 7.27
C MET A 1 5.82 13.24 5.95
N THR A 2 5.59 12.49 4.96
CA THR A 2 6.19 12.77 3.67
C THR A 2 5.37 13.80 2.93
N ALA A 3 6.02 14.54 2.07
CA ALA A 3 5.33 15.48 1.20
C ALA A 3 4.45 14.76 0.19
N ILE A 4 4.64 13.48 0.03
CA ILE A 4 3.88 12.68 -0.89
C ILE A 4 2.50 12.37 -0.35
N GLY A 5 2.36 12.53 0.95
CA GLY A 5 1.07 12.49 1.55
C GLY A 5 0.60 11.11 1.84
N PRO A 6 -0.63 10.79 1.54
CA PRO A 6 -1.38 9.87 2.33
C PRO A 6 -1.24 8.40 2.00
N VAL A 7 -0.07 7.88 1.71
CA VAL A 7 0.08 6.44 1.76
C VAL A 7 0.19 6.05 3.23
N ASP A 8 -0.47 4.99 3.58
CA ASP A 8 -0.55 4.60 4.98
C ASP A 8 0.77 4.12 5.52
N ILE A 9 1.51 3.37 4.73
CA ILE A 9 2.80 2.83 5.15
C ILE A 9 3.77 2.94 3.99
N LEU A 10 4.98 3.40 4.29
CA LEU A 10 6.06 3.36 3.34
C LEU A 10 7.17 2.55 3.97
N CYS A 11 7.49 1.41 3.38
CA CYS A 11 8.50 0.53 3.92
C CYS A 11 9.53 0.17 2.85
N ARG A 12 10.53 -0.62 3.22
CA ARG A 12 11.54 -1.09 2.28
C ARG A 12 11.53 -2.60 2.25
N ASP A 13 11.77 -3.14 1.08
CA ASP A 13 11.94 -4.58 0.98
C ASP A 13 13.39 -4.97 1.25
N ALA A 14 13.69 -6.26 1.12
CA ALA A 14 15.02 -6.77 1.42
C ALA A 14 16.09 -6.20 0.49
N ALA A 15 15.72 -5.78 -0.70
CA ALA A 15 16.64 -5.20 -1.66
C ALA A 15 16.82 -3.69 -1.46
N GLY A 16 16.07 -3.10 -0.55
CA GLY A 16 16.14 -1.66 -0.27
C GLY A 16 15.17 -0.83 -1.09
N ALA A 17 14.36 -1.43 -1.95
CA ALA A 17 13.38 -0.69 -2.71
C ALA A 17 12.20 -0.31 -1.82
N HIS A 18 11.65 0.87 -2.05
CA HIS A 18 10.50 1.31 -1.28
C HIS A 18 9.23 0.65 -1.76
N VAL A 19 8.35 0.36 -0.80
CA VAL A 19 7.03 -0.23 -1.05
C VAL A 19 6.00 0.65 -0.37
N ALA A 20 5.07 1.18 -1.16
CA ALA A 20 4.00 2.00 -0.65
C ALA A 20 2.77 1.12 -0.42
N VAL A 21 2.28 1.09 0.80
CA VAL A 21 1.15 0.25 1.17
C VAL A 21 -0.05 1.13 1.50
N GLU A 22 -1.14 0.88 0.83
CA GLU A 22 -2.40 1.56 1.09
C GLU A 22 -3.34 0.56 1.73
N ILE A 23 -3.92 0.91 2.89
CA ILE A 23 -4.77 0.01 3.65
C ILE A 23 -6.18 0.57 3.67
N LYS A 24 -7.15 -0.25 3.27
CA LYS A 24 -8.56 0.14 3.23
C LYS A 24 -9.41 -0.96 3.86
N ARG A 25 -10.57 -0.60 4.40
CA ARG A 25 -11.54 -1.63 4.76
C ARG A 25 -12.13 -2.23 3.52
N ARG A 26 -12.50 -1.37 2.56
CA ARG A 26 -13.00 -1.81 1.28
C ARG A 26 -12.09 -1.33 0.20
N GLY A 27 -11.56 -2.25 -0.58
CA GLY A 27 -10.72 -1.95 -1.71
C GLY A 27 -11.55 -1.71 -2.96
N GLU A 28 -11.65 -0.45 -3.36
CA GLU A 28 -12.40 -0.05 -4.54
C GLU A 28 -11.49 0.63 -5.55
N ILE A 29 -12.02 0.88 -6.73
CA ILE A 29 -11.28 1.46 -7.83
C ILE A 29 -10.62 2.78 -7.43
N ASP A 30 -11.33 3.62 -6.67
CA ASP A 30 -10.81 4.91 -6.23
C ASP A 30 -9.50 4.76 -5.48
N GLY A 31 -9.42 3.77 -4.60
CA GLY A 31 -8.21 3.55 -3.83
C GLY A 31 -7.04 3.11 -4.70
N VAL A 32 -7.32 2.26 -5.67
CA VAL A 32 -6.29 1.81 -6.61
C VAL A 32 -5.78 2.98 -7.45
N GLU A 33 -6.69 3.82 -7.93
CA GLU A 33 -6.30 4.97 -8.73
C GLU A 33 -5.50 5.97 -7.92
N GLN A 34 -5.89 6.17 -6.66
CA GLN A 34 -5.16 7.06 -5.77
C GLN A 34 -3.74 6.54 -5.53
N LEU A 35 -3.62 5.25 -5.25
CA LEU A 35 -2.30 4.64 -5.06
C LEU A 35 -1.46 4.74 -6.34
N THR A 36 -2.08 4.56 -7.50
CA THR A 36 -1.40 4.71 -8.78
C THR A 36 -0.78 6.11 -8.91
N ARG A 37 -1.54 7.14 -8.56
CA ARG A 37 -1.04 8.51 -8.63
C ARG A 37 0.12 8.74 -7.67
N TYR A 38 0.03 8.19 -6.46
CA TYR A 38 1.12 8.32 -5.50
C TYR A 38 2.37 7.59 -5.98
N LEU A 39 2.22 6.41 -6.55
CA LEU A 39 3.35 5.68 -7.09
C LEU A 39 4.02 6.46 -8.22
N ASP A 40 3.22 7.10 -9.06
CA ASP A 40 3.75 7.90 -10.14
C ASP A 40 4.60 9.05 -9.60
N LEU A 41 4.12 9.72 -8.57
CA LEU A 41 4.87 10.80 -7.92
C LEU A 41 6.13 10.28 -7.24
N MET A 42 6.01 9.17 -6.53
CA MET A 42 7.14 8.60 -5.81
C MET A 42 8.24 8.15 -6.78
N ASN A 43 7.85 7.64 -7.93
CA ASN A 43 8.83 7.17 -8.92
C ASN A 43 9.49 8.32 -9.67
N ARG A 44 9.12 9.56 -9.39
CA ARG A 44 9.80 10.74 -9.88
C ARG A 44 10.77 11.33 -8.87
N ASP A 45 10.80 10.79 -7.65
CA ASP A 45 11.64 11.32 -6.59
C ASP A 45 12.90 10.47 -6.49
N PRO A 46 14.09 11.03 -6.84
CA PRO A 46 15.32 10.26 -6.80
C PRO A 46 15.64 9.70 -5.41
N HIS A 47 15.19 10.37 -4.36
CA HIS A 47 15.45 9.90 -3.00
C HIS A 47 14.73 8.59 -2.70
N LEU A 48 13.66 8.30 -3.42
CA LEU A 48 12.89 7.08 -3.21
C LEU A 48 13.28 5.96 -4.17
N LEU A 49 14.19 6.23 -5.10
CA LEU A 49 14.55 5.25 -6.11
C LEU A 49 15.87 4.53 -5.81
N THR A 50 16.38 4.68 -4.61
CA THR A 50 17.72 4.18 -4.27
C THR A 50 17.84 2.66 -4.35
N GLY A 51 16.74 1.95 -4.13
CA GLY A 51 16.74 0.49 -4.23
C GLY A 51 15.99 -0.03 -5.44
N GLY A 52 15.65 0.87 -6.38
CA GLY A 52 14.87 0.54 -7.55
C GLY A 52 13.52 1.23 -7.53
N PRO A 53 12.65 0.93 -8.48
CA PRO A 53 11.34 1.58 -8.55
C PRO A 53 10.51 1.32 -7.30
N VAL A 54 9.70 2.30 -6.94
CA VAL A 54 8.73 2.17 -5.85
C VAL A 54 7.55 1.35 -6.36
N ARG A 55 7.20 0.30 -5.64
CA ARG A 55 6.04 -0.48 -6.02
C ARG A 55 4.95 -0.35 -4.97
N GLY A 56 3.73 -0.71 -5.32
CA GLY A 56 2.58 -0.53 -4.47
C GLY A 56 1.95 -1.84 -4.04
N VAL A 57 1.41 -1.83 -2.83
CA VAL A 57 0.59 -2.92 -2.31
C VAL A 57 -0.73 -2.31 -1.86
N PHE A 58 -1.81 -2.89 -2.35
CA PHE A 58 -3.15 -2.46 -1.99
C PHE A 58 -3.74 -3.52 -1.07
N ALA A 59 -3.87 -3.17 0.20
CA ALA A 59 -4.31 -4.11 1.22
C ALA A 59 -5.69 -3.70 1.72
N ALA A 60 -6.61 -4.65 1.78
CA ALA A 60 -7.96 -4.36 2.24
C ALA A 60 -8.61 -5.61 2.79
N GLN A 61 -9.61 -5.41 3.64
CA GLN A 61 -10.36 -6.53 4.17
C GLN A 61 -11.18 -7.19 3.06
N GLU A 62 -11.71 -6.38 2.18
CA GLU A 62 -12.45 -6.86 1.02
C GLU A 62 -12.01 -6.05 -0.19
N ILE A 63 -11.71 -6.70 -1.29
CA ILE A 63 -11.29 -6.02 -2.52
C ILE A 63 -12.30 -6.34 -3.61
N LYS A 64 -12.90 -5.30 -4.17
CA LYS A 64 -13.87 -5.45 -5.24
C LYS A 64 -13.19 -6.04 -6.48
N PRO A 65 -13.89 -6.87 -7.26
CA PRO A 65 -13.27 -7.48 -8.44
C PRO A 65 -12.72 -6.47 -9.44
N GLN A 66 -13.42 -5.36 -9.65
CA GLN A 66 -12.94 -4.33 -10.57
C GLN A 66 -11.66 -3.68 -10.06
N ALA A 67 -11.57 -3.48 -8.74
CA ALA A 67 -10.38 -2.91 -8.14
C ALA A 67 -9.20 -3.88 -8.27
N ARG A 68 -9.44 -5.15 -8.08
CA ARG A 68 -8.40 -6.17 -8.23
C ARG A 68 -7.86 -6.21 -9.66
N THR A 69 -8.77 -6.14 -10.63
CA THR A 69 -8.38 -6.12 -12.04
C THR A 69 -7.55 -4.88 -12.37
N LEU A 70 -7.99 -3.72 -11.90
CA LEU A 70 -7.27 -2.49 -12.16
C LEU A 70 -5.89 -2.51 -11.50
N ALA A 71 -5.81 -3.00 -10.28
CA ALA A 71 -4.54 -3.10 -9.57
C ALA A 71 -3.56 -3.99 -10.34
N ALA A 72 -4.03 -5.12 -10.84
CA ALA A 72 -3.18 -6.01 -11.63
C ALA A 72 -2.67 -5.31 -12.88
N ASP A 73 -3.54 -4.56 -13.55
CA ASP A 73 -3.17 -3.78 -14.72
C ASP A 73 -2.08 -2.75 -14.42
N ARG A 74 -2.07 -2.21 -13.22
CA ARG A 74 -1.11 -1.19 -12.82
C ARG A 74 0.10 -1.77 -12.12
N GLY A 75 0.21 -3.09 -12.05
CA GLY A 75 1.32 -3.73 -11.37
C GLY A 75 1.28 -3.60 -9.85
N ILE A 76 0.12 -3.33 -9.29
CA ILE A 76 -0.07 -3.20 -7.85
C ILE A 76 -0.52 -4.55 -7.30
N ARG A 77 0.15 -5.00 -6.26
CA ARG A 77 -0.21 -6.26 -5.61
C ARG A 77 -1.38 -6.03 -4.67
N CYS A 78 -2.37 -6.92 -4.71
CA CYS A 78 -3.50 -6.91 -3.80
C CYS A 78 -3.31 -7.93 -2.71
N VAL A 79 -3.59 -7.52 -1.48
CA VAL A 79 -3.50 -8.39 -0.30
C VAL A 79 -4.77 -8.23 0.50
N THR A 80 -5.40 -9.32 0.88
CA THR A 80 -6.54 -9.24 1.78
C THR A 80 -6.07 -9.34 3.22
N LEU A 81 -6.67 -8.53 4.08
CA LEU A 81 -6.32 -8.47 5.49
C LEU A 81 -7.56 -8.79 6.31
N ASP A 82 -7.32 -9.23 7.53
CA ASP A 82 -8.39 -9.31 8.51
C ASP A 82 -8.18 -8.17 9.50
N TYR A 83 -8.93 -7.09 9.33
CA TYR A 83 -8.84 -5.94 10.19
C TYR A 83 -9.11 -6.29 11.65
N ASP A 84 -10.07 -7.16 11.88
CA ASP A 84 -10.44 -7.53 13.24
C ASP A 84 -9.34 -8.34 13.91
N ALA A 85 -8.70 -9.22 13.17
CA ALA A 85 -7.58 -9.97 13.70
C ALA A 85 -6.41 -9.05 14.01
N LEU A 86 -6.13 -8.07 13.14
CA LEU A 86 -5.07 -7.11 13.39
C LEU A 86 -5.34 -6.27 14.62
N ARG A 87 -6.59 -5.83 14.78
CA ARG A 87 -6.97 -5.07 15.95
C ARG A 87 -6.83 -5.89 17.22
N GLY A 88 -7.23 -7.16 17.15
CA GLY A 88 -7.10 -8.04 18.29
C GLY A 88 -5.67 -8.23 18.73
N LEU A 89 -4.77 -8.38 17.78
CA LEU A 89 -3.35 -8.48 18.08
C LEU A 89 -2.82 -7.22 18.73
N ASP A 90 -3.21 -6.09 18.22
CA ASP A 90 -2.79 -4.81 18.76
C ASP A 90 -3.28 -4.65 20.18
N ASP A 91 -4.52 -4.99 20.46
CA ASP A 91 -5.09 -4.90 21.79
C ASP A 91 -4.40 -5.84 22.77
N VAL A 92 -4.10 -7.04 22.35
CA VAL A 92 -3.53 -8.06 23.21
C VAL A 92 -2.07 -7.76 23.52
N THR A 93 -1.30 -7.39 22.55
CA THR A 93 0.12 -7.20 22.73
C THR A 93 0.47 -5.83 23.27
N GLY A 94 -0.47 -4.91 23.19
CA GLY A 94 -0.21 -3.55 23.60
C GLY A 94 0.54 -2.77 22.59
N ARG A 95 1.15 -3.43 21.67
CA ARG A 95 1.73 -2.74 20.68
C ARG A 95 2.49 -3.45 19.78
N LEU A 96 2.06 -3.80 18.74
CA LEU A 96 2.84 -4.22 17.64
C LEU A 96 3.65 -3.09 17.07
N PHE A 97 3.22 -1.93 17.34
CA PHE A 97 3.83 -0.75 16.77
C PHE A 97 4.31 0.23 17.81
#